data_14a4c2e506a4381840ed248f1a0e8083
#
_entry.id   14a4c2e506a4381840ed248f1a0e8083
#
_cell.length_a   1.000
_cell.length_b   1.000
_cell.length_c   1.000
_cell.angle_alpha   90.00
_cell.angle_beta   90.00
_cell.angle_gamma   90.00
#
_symmetry.space_group_name_H-M   'P 1'
#
loop_
_entity.id
_entity.type
_entity.pdbx_description
1 polymer ?
#
loop_
_entity_poly.entity_id
_entity_poly.type
_entity_poly.pdbx_seq_one_letter_code
_entity_poly.pdbx_strand_id
1 'polypeptide(L)'
;MKRREFIKTSAATCCGAVIGAGFLEKALGNNSFDTNVTEESLRKFIALDESDFKRLADTAIFLANTNSASYSDIRVCKYRNQSINTSEERIQNISESENLGFGVRVLINGSWGFASSSLVNETEVIKVTNLACEIAKANSVLQKFPVELVPVNSYTDTYKTEIKINPFDVSITDKINLQLKFNKIAKSAGADYVDSYMWFINEWKYFASSEGSYIVQDLYRIWAGTEPTVIDKQSGNYESRKAIIAPMSMGYEYFSELPFEKEIETAVENTKMKLKAPSVVPGKKDIIIHGNNLYLTIHESCGHPTELDRALGYEANYAGTSFMTPEKLGNLKYGSELINLKADRTQKYGLATRGYDDDGVKTTEFPIVENGVFVNYQTTREQAKNIGNKESFACAYADSWSHFPIQRMPNISLQPGKEKRSLEDMISDTEDGILIIGDGSFSIDMQRYNFQFTGQEFWEIKNGKKTTMLNDVAYQGNTVDFWNSCDSICDESEYYLGGSLFCGKGEPGQISPVSHGVVPARFRQINILNTKSQI
;
A
#
# COMPACT_ATOMS: atom_id res chain seq x y z
N MET A 1 -17.76 34.12 -11.98
CA MET A 1 -17.24 32.83 -12.50
C MET A 1 -18.40 32.06 -13.15
N LYS A 2 -18.28 31.60 -14.40
CA LYS A 2 -19.41 30.94 -15.07
C LYS A 2 -19.55 29.50 -14.54
N ARG A 3 -20.78 29.05 -14.34
CA ARG A 3 -21.17 27.73 -13.79
C ARG A 3 -20.38 26.53 -14.37
N ARG A 4 -19.86 26.65 -15.60
CA ARG A 4 -19.03 25.65 -16.28
C ARG A 4 -17.57 25.58 -15.78
N GLU A 5 -17.01 26.68 -15.27
CA GLU A 5 -15.67 26.71 -14.68
C GLU A 5 -15.69 26.23 -13.24
N PHE A 6 -16.77 26.53 -12.51
CA PHE A 6 -17.00 25.98 -11.16
C PHE A 6 -17.07 24.45 -11.16
N ILE A 7 -17.78 23.85 -12.12
CA ILE A 7 -17.84 22.39 -12.27
C ILE A 7 -16.47 21.78 -12.63
N LYS A 8 -15.64 22.47 -13.41
CA LYS A 8 -14.28 22.00 -13.74
C LYS A 8 -13.32 22.12 -12.55
N THR A 9 -13.45 23.13 -11.73
CA THR A 9 -12.59 23.35 -10.53
C THR A 9 -13.03 22.45 -9.37
N SER A 10 -14.34 22.25 -9.19
CA SER A 10 -14.87 21.31 -8.16
C SER A 10 -14.57 19.86 -8.51
N ALA A 11 -14.59 19.48 -9.81
CA ALA A 11 -14.15 18.16 -10.27
C ALA A 11 -12.64 17.93 -10.00
N ALA A 12 -11.81 18.97 -10.02
CA ALA A 12 -10.39 18.84 -9.71
C ALA A 12 -10.08 18.68 -8.21
N THR A 13 -10.96 19.18 -7.32
CA THR A 13 -10.77 19.06 -5.86
C THR A 13 -11.36 17.75 -5.30
N CYS A 14 -12.42 17.21 -5.93
CA CYS A 14 -12.90 15.84 -5.69
C CYS A 14 -11.95 14.75 -6.26
N CYS A 15 -11.05 15.12 -7.18
CA CYS A 15 -10.16 14.18 -7.86
C CYS A 15 -9.01 13.62 -7.01
N GLY A 16 -8.78 14.04 -5.78
CA GLY A 16 -7.80 13.37 -4.89
C GLY A 16 -8.20 11.92 -4.58
N ALA A 17 -9.48 11.66 -4.31
CA ALA A 17 -10.00 10.31 -4.09
C ALA A 17 -10.46 9.64 -5.41
N VAL A 18 -10.92 10.43 -6.39
CA VAL A 18 -11.36 9.96 -7.72
C VAL A 18 -10.19 9.72 -8.67
N ILE A 19 -9.03 10.36 -8.48
CA ILE A 19 -7.81 9.99 -9.24
C ILE A 19 -7.35 8.58 -8.84
N GLY A 20 -7.54 8.15 -7.59
CA GLY A 20 -7.37 6.75 -7.20
C GLY A 20 -8.32 5.82 -7.98
N ALA A 21 -9.59 6.15 -8.07
CA ALA A 21 -10.60 5.32 -8.76
C ALA A 21 -10.47 5.38 -10.28
N GLY A 22 -10.21 6.55 -10.87
CA GLY A 22 -10.00 6.71 -12.32
C GLY A 22 -8.66 6.19 -12.80
N PHE A 23 -7.63 6.18 -11.95
CA PHE A 23 -6.37 5.48 -12.21
C PHE A 23 -6.56 3.97 -12.09
N LEU A 24 -7.45 3.54 -11.18
CA LEU A 24 -7.85 2.15 -11.02
C LEU A 24 -8.63 1.64 -12.24
N GLU A 25 -9.61 2.39 -12.75
CA GLU A 25 -10.30 2.03 -13.99
C GLU A 25 -9.32 1.94 -15.18
N LYS A 26 -8.34 2.84 -15.28
CA LYS A 26 -7.29 2.74 -16.30
C LYS A 26 -6.27 1.64 -16.01
N ALA A 27 -5.87 1.41 -14.78
CA ALA A 27 -4.93 0.35 -14.44
C ALA A 27 -5.56 -1.05 -14.47
N LEU A 28 -6.84 -1.16 -14.14
CA LEU A 28 -7.60 -2.41 -14.15
C LEU A 28 -8.44 -2.60 -15.44
N GLY A 29 -8.77 -1.53 -16.17
CA GLY A 29 -9.73 -1.56 -17.27
C GLY A 29 -9.20 -1.28 -18.68
N ASN A 30 -8.00 -0.73 -18.85
CA ASN A 30 -7.51 -0.31 -20.18
C ASN A 30 -6.15 -0.88 -20.60
N ASN A 31 -5.64 -1.91 -19.96
CA ASN A 31 -4.70 -2.78 -20.64
C ASN A 31 -5.52 -3.71 -21.53
N SER A 32 -5.69 -3.34 -22.80
CA SER A 32 -6.21 -4.20 -23.85
C SER A 32 -5.17 -5.27 -24.26
N PHE A 33 -4.67 -5.99 -23.26
CA PHE A 33 -4.20 -7.34 -23.50
C PHE A 33 -5.46 -8.19 -23.53
N ASP A 34 -5.56 -9.01 -24.56
CA ASP A 34 -6.66 -9.94 -24.81
C ASP A 34 -6.84 -10.87 -23.61
N THR A 35 -7.44 -10.36 -22.54
CA THR A 35 -7.73 -11.07 -21.29
C THR A 35 -9.10 -11.74 -21.37
N ASN A 36 -9.43 -12.29 -22.53
CA ASN A 36 -10.54 -13.20 -22.65
C ASN A 36 -10.24 -14.50 -21.89
N VAL A 37 -10.21 -14.43 -20.56
CA VAL A 37 -10.37 -15.60 -19.71
C VAL A 37 -11.76 -16.14 -20.05
N THR A 38 -11.83 -17.10 -20.95
CA THR A 38 -13.09 -17.74 -21.29
C THR A 38 -13.55 -18.57 -20.09
N GLU A 39 -14.84 -18.71 -19.92
CA GLU A 39 -15.43 -19.62 -18.91
C GLU A 39 -14.82 -21.03 -19.00
N GLU A 40 -14.46 -21.45 -20.21
CA GLU A 40 -13.79 -22.71 -20.47
C GLU A 40 -12.34 -22.76 -19.92
N SER A 41 -11.57 -21.68 -20.08
CA SER A 41 -10.20 -21.63 -19.51
C SER A 41 -10.21 -21.58 -17.99
N LEU A 42 -11.20 -20.89 -17.40
CA LEU A 42 -11.38 -20.86 -15.94
C LEU A 42 -11.78 -22.25 -15.42
N ARG A 43 -12.73 -22.94 -16.08
CA ARG A 43 -13.14 -24.31 -15.71
C ARG A 43 -11.97 -25.29 -15.81
N LYS A 44 -11.14 -25.20 -16.85
CA LYS A 44 -9.92 -26.02 -17.00
C LYS A 44 -8.93 -25.74 -15.89
N PHE A 45 -8.73 -24.47 -15.51
CA PHE A 45 -7.83 -24.11 -14.41
C PHE A 45 -8.31 -24.63 -13.05
N ILE A 46 -9.61 -24.53 -12.77
CA ILE A 46 -10.21 -25.05 -11.51
C ILE A 46 -10.06 -26.56 -11.40
N ALA A 47 -9.97 -27.27 -12.54
CA ALA A 47 -9.77 -28.71 -12.59
C ALA A 47 -8.30 -29.13 -12.37
N LEU A 48 -7.32 -28.20 -12.40
CA LEU A 48 -5.92 -28.51 -12.13
C LEU A 48 -5.70 -28.69 -10.62
N ASP A 49 -4.97 -29.71 -10.27
CA ASP A 49 -4.51 -29.98 -8.92
C ASP A 49 -3.04 -29.59 -8.70
N GLU A 50 -2.54 -29.78 -7.50
CA GLU A 50 -1.16 -29.44 -7.15
C GLU A 50 -0.13 -30.23 -7.99
N SER A 51 -0.46 -31.46 -8.37
CA SER A 51 0.41 -32.30 -9.22
C SER A 51 0.49 -31.76 -10.65
N ASP A 52 -0.60 -31.19 -11.17
CA ASP A 52 -0.62 -30.54 -12.47
C ASP A 52 0.24 -29.28 -12.49
N PHE A 53 0.12 -28.42 -11.45
CA PHE A 53 0.96 -27.22 -11.33
C PHE A 53 2.44 -27.61 -11.23
N LYS A 54 2.75 -28.64 -10.44
CA LYS A 54 4.11 -29.16 -10.35
C LYS A 54 4.64 -29.62 -11.71
N ARG A 55 3.88 -30.40 -12.46
CA ARG A 55 4.25 -30.89 -13.78
C ARG A 55 4.51 -29.74 -14.78
N LEU A 56 3.65 -28.71 -14.78
CA LEU A 56 3.83 -27.51 -15.60
C LEU A 56 5.11 -26.76 -15.21
N ALA A 57 5.38 -26.64 -13.93
CA ALA A 57 6.57 -25.98 -13.41
C ALA A 57 7.84 -26.76 -13.77
N ASP A 58 7.84 -28.09 -13.56
CA ASP A 58 8.96 -28.96 -13.91
C ASP A 58 9.27 -28.89 -15.42
N THR A 59 8.24 -28.79 -16.28
CA THR A 59 8.41 -28.58 -17.73
C THR A 59 9.10 -27.25 -18.04
N ALA A 60 8.66 -26.13 -17.42
CA ALA A 60 9.29 -24.83 -17.63
C ALA A 60 10.76 -24.82 -17.17
N ILE A 61 11.03 -25.33 -15.98
CA ILE A 61 12.38 -25.40 -15.41
C ILE A 61 13.30 -26.27 -16.24
N PHE A 62 12.84 -27.46 -16.67
CA PHE A 62 13.59 -28.34 -17.53
C PHE A 62 13.99 -27.68 -18.86
N LEU A 63 13.03 -27.01 -19.52
CA LEU A 63 13.29 -26.30 -20.77
C LEU A 63 14.26 -25.13 -20.59
N ALA A 64 14.11 -24.34 -19.53
CA ALA A 64 15.03 -23.25 -19.22
C ALA A 64 16.47 -23.78 -19.01
N ASN A 65 16.65 -24.85 -18.23
CA ASN A 65 17.95 -25.49 -18.00
C ASN A 65 18.56 -26.02 -19.32
N THR A 66 17.75 -26.61 -20.19
CA THR A 66 18.20 -27.09 -21.53
C THR A 66 18.66 -25.91 -22.41
N ASN A 67 18.12 -24.72 -22.19
CA ASN A 67 18.52 -23.48 -22.84
C ASN A 67 19.67 -22.73 -22.13
N SER A 68 20.36 -23.39 -21.20
CA SER A 68 21.51 -22.86 -20.44
C SER A 68 21.15 -21.69 -19.49
N ALA A 69 19.94 -21.66 -18.98
CA ALA A 69 19.58 -20.72 -17.93
C ALA A 69 20.33 -21.03 -16.62
N SER A 70 20.93 -20.03 -16.00
CA SER A 70 21.55 -20.14 -14.68
C SER A 70 20.52 -20.10 -13.55
N TYR A 71 19.33 -19.56 -13.85
CA TYR A 71 18.17 -19.52 -12.97
C TYR A 71 16.89 -19.46 -13.80
N SER A 72 15.83 -20.05 -13.29
CA SER A 72 14.48 -19.90 -13.84
C SER A 72 13.43 -20.05 -12.75
N ASP A 73 12.32 -19.36 -12.91
CA ASP A 73 11.11 -19.56 -12.13
C ASP A 73 9.84 -19.45 -12.99
N ILE A 74 8.78 -20.04 -12.46
CA ILE A 74 7.42 -19.89 -12.97
C ILE A 74 6.49 -19.50 -11.84
N ARG A 75 5.61 -18.54 -12.12
CA ARG A 75 4.52 -18.16 -11.23
C ARG A 75 3.19 -18.36 -11.94
N VAL A 76 2.35 -19.24 -11.39
CA VAL A 76 0.95 -19.38 -11.81
C VAL A 76 0.10 -18.62 -10.83
N CYS A 77 -0.71 -17.67 -11.30
CA CYS A 77 -1.47 -16.78 -10.44
C CYS A 77 -2.95 -16.77 -10.81
N LYS A 78 -3.80 -16.69 -9.78
CA LYS A 78 -5.22 -16.38 -9.90
C LYS A 78 -5.54 -15.22 -8.99
N TYR A 79 -6.20 -14.20 -9.54
CA TYR A 79 -6.69 -13.05 -8.80
C TYR A 79 -8.21 -13.01 -8.89
N ARG A 80 -8.89 -12.78 -7.75
CA ARG A 80 -10.31 -12.51 -7.69
C ARG A 80 -10.53 -11.19 -6.97
N ASN A 81 -11.22 -10.28 -7.63
CA ASN A 81 -11.54 -8.97 -7.09
C ASN A 81 -13.06 -8.76 -7.13
N GLN A 82 -13.59 -8.21 -6.05
CA GLN A 82 -14.99 -7.78 -6.00
C GLN A 82 -15.04 -6.41 -5.35
N SER A 83 -15.79 -5.49 -5.97
CA SER A 83 -16.06 -4.17 -5.40
C SER A 83 -17.55 -3.83 -5.46
N ILE A 84 -18.03 -3.13 -4.44
CA ILE A 84 -19.39 -2.63 -4.33
C ILE A 84 -19.31 -1.18 -3.91
N ASN A 85 -19.92 -0.29 -4.69
CA ASN A 85 -20.00 1.13 -4.40
C ASN A 85 -21.46 1.54 -4.26
N THR A 86 -21.78 2.29 -3.23
CA THR A 86 -23.13 2.84 -2.99
C THR A 86 -23.06 4.33 -2.75
N SER A 87 -24.09 5.06 -3.15
CA SER A 87 -24.31 6.46 -2.83
C SER A 87 -25.73 6.62 -2.31
N GLU A 88 -25.89 7.23 -1.16
CA GLU A 88 -27.17 7.35 -0.49
C GLU A 88 -27.83 5.96 -0.25
N GLU A 89 -29.01 5.75 -0.71
CA GLU A 89 -29.76 4.48 -0.65
C GLU A 89 -29.66 3.66 -1.95
N ARG A 90 -28.64 3.93 -2.79
CA ARG A 90 -28.53 3.34 -4.14
C ARG A 90 -27.19 2.66 -4.36
N ILE A 91 -27.24 1.55 -5.07
CA ILE A 91 -26.05 0.92 -5.63
C ILE A 91 -25.60 1.76 -6.82
N GLN A 92 -24.32 2.16 -6.81
CA GLN A 92 -23.70 2.87 -7.93
C GLN A 92 -23.00 1.89 -8.89
N ASN A 93 -22.27 0.94 -8.32
CA ASN A 93 -21.53 -0.04 -9.10
C ASN A 93 -21.31 -1.32 -8.32
N ILE A 94 -21.33 -2.45 -9.02
CA ILE A 94 -20.84 -3.74 -8.57
C ILE A 94 -19.90 -4.26 -9.65
N SER A 95 -18.69 -4.59 -9.26
CA SER A 95 -17.72 -5.21 -10.16
C SER A 95 -17.20 -6.50 -9.53
N GLU A 96 -17.13 -7.54 -10.34
CA GLU A 96 -16.44 -8.78 -9.98
C GLU A 96 -15.57 -9.19 -11.17
N SER A 97 -14.33 -9.55 -10.90
CA SER A 97 -13.39 -10.00 -11.92
C SER A 97 -12.54 -11.15 -11.42
N GLU A 98 -12.28 -12.11 -12.29
CA GLU A 98 -11.26 -13.13 -12.10
C GLU A 98 -10.23 -13.01 -13.22
N ASN A 99 -8.95 -13.11 -12.85
CA ASN A 99 -7.84 -13.07 -13.78
C ASN A 99 -6.87 -14.20 -13.42
N LEU A 100 -6.44 -14.97 -14.41
CA LEU A 100 -5.51 -16.09 -14.22
C LEU A 100 -4.52 -16.16 -15.36
N GLY A 101 -3.36 -16.74 -15.08
CA GLY A 101 -2.30 -16.96 -16.04
C GLY A 101 -1.00 -17.34 -15.35
N PHE A 102 0.06 -17.38 -16.14
CA PHE A 102 1.39 -17.66 -15.62
C PHE A 102 2.44 -16.79 -16.28
N GLY A 103 3.55 -16.55 -15.57
CA GLY A 103 4.75 -15.91 -16.10
C GLY A 103 5.98 -16.74 -15.79
N VAL A 104 6.91 -16.78 -16.75
CA VAL A 104 8.20 -17.47 -16.64
C VAL A 104 9.32 -16.45 -16.72
N ARG A 105 10.23 -16.45 -15.74
CA ARG A 105 11.49 -15.72 -15.77
C ARG A 105 12.64 -16.68 -16.01
N VAL A 106 13.59 -16.25 -16.79
CA VAL A 106 14.86 -16.96 -16.99
C VAL A 106 16.03 -16.01 -16.91
N LEU A 107 17.15 -16.47 -16.35
CA LEU A 107 18.41 -15.72 -16.32
C LEU A 107 19.44 -16.46 -17.18
N ILE A 108 19.86 -15.85 -18.30
CA ILE A 108 20.85 -16.41 -19.22
C ILE A 108 21.95 -15.38 -19.45
N ASN A 109 23.22 -15.78 -19.23
CA ASN A 109 24.38 -14.90 -19.36
C ASN A 109 24.24 -13.56 -18.58
N GLY A 110 23.63 -13.61 -17.38
CA GLY A 110 23.41 -12.45 -16.55
C GLY A 110 22.30 -11.50 -17.02
N SER A 111 21.45 -11.93 -17.96
CA SER A 111 20.32 -11.13 -18.46
C SER A 111 19.00 -11.82 -18.26
N TRP A 112 18.01 -11.05 -17.81
CA TRP A 112 16.65 -11.51 -17.66
C TRP A 112 15.91 -11.61 -18.98
N GLY A 113 15.14 -12.69 -19.12
CA GLY A 113 14.05 -12.83 -20.05
C GLY A 113 12.77 -13.17 -19.32
N PHE A 114 11.67 -12.59 -19.75
CA PHE A 114 10.34 -12.80 -19.19
C PHE A 114 9.31 -12.93 -20.28
N ALA A 115 8.44 -13.92 -20.14
CA ALA A 115 7.25 -14.06 -20.97
C ALA A 115 6.10 -14.65 -20.15
N SER A 116 4.87 -14.43 -20.60
CA SER A 116 3.67 -14.81 -19.85
C SER A 116 2.49 -15.17 -20.76
N SER A 117 1.51 -15.88 -20.23
CA SER A 117 0.27 -16.21 -20.92
C SER A 117 -0.88 -16.43 -19.96
N SER A 118 -2.11 -16.12 -20.40
CA SER A 118 -3.36 -16.46 -19.71
C SER A 118 -3.81 -17.91 -19.92
N LEU A 119 -3.16 -18.68 -20.83
CA LEU A 119 -3.53 -20.05 -21.14
C LEU A 119 -2.68 -21.04 -20.34
N VAL A 120 -3.17 -21.49 -19.20
CA VAL A 120 -2.44 -22.38 -18.29
C VAL A 120 -2.54 -23.84 -18.78
N ASN A 121 -1.64 -24.24 -19.65
CA ASN A 121 -1.49 -25.60 -20.16
C ASN A 121 -0.04 -25.87 -20.61
N GLU A 122 0.31 -27.15 -20.80
CA GLU A 122 1.69 -27.57 -21.09
C GLU A 122 2.22 -26.99 -22.42
N THR A 123 1.41 -27.00 -23.48
CA THR A 123 1.80 -26.46 -24.79
C THR A 123 2.18 -24.99 -24.70
N GLU A 124 1.41 -24.20 -23.98
CA GLU A 124 1.66 -22.77 -23.81
C GLU A 124 2.84 -22.52 -22.86
N VAL A 125 3.04 -23.34 -21.81
CA VAL A 125 4.22 -23.28 -20.95
C VAL A 125 5.51 -23.50 -21.75
N ILE A 126 5.53 -24.48 -22.66
CA ILE A 126 6.66 -24.74 -23.56
C ILE A 126 6.95 -23.50 -24.42
N LYS A 127 5.94 -22.94 -25.07
CA LYS A 127 6.07 -21.76 -25.94
C LYS A 127 6.58 -20.55 -25.18
N VAL A 128 5.97 -20.23 -24.04
CA VAL A 128 6.31 -19.08 -23.18
C VAL A 128 7.73 -19.21 -22.62
N THR A 129 8.12 -20.40 -22.17
CA THR A 129 9.48 -20.64 -21.66
C THR A 129 10.53 -20.43 -22.74
N ASN A 130 10.30 -20.95 -23.95
CA ASN A 130 11.23 -20.74 -25.06
C ASN A 130 11.34 -19.25 -25.43
N LEU A 131 10.22 -18.52 -25.47
CA LEU A 131 10.21 -17.08 -25.70
C LEU A 131 10.99 -16.32 -24.64
N ALA A 132 10.82 -16.66 -23.36
CA ALA A 132 11.59 -16.06 -22.27
C ALA A 132 13.10 -16.31 -22.46
N CYS A 133 13.48 -17.52 -22.85
CA CYS A 133 14.89 -17.84 -23.15
C CYS A 133 15.45 -17.05 -24.34
N GLU A 134 14.68 -16.88 -25.41
CA GLU A 134 15.06 -16.06 -26.56
C GLU A 134 15.27 -14.58 -26.17
N ILE A 135 14.36 -14.02 -25.37
CA ILE A 135 14.45 -12.66 -24.84
C ILE A 135 15.71 -12.50 -23.96
N ALA A 136 15.99 -13.44 -23.06
CA ALA A 136 17.18 -13.40 -22.21
C ALA A 136 18.47 -13.42 -23.05
N LYS A 137 18.55 -14.31 -24.05
CA LYS A 137 19.70 -14.41 -24.96
C LYS A 137 19.89 -13.12 -25.77
N ALA A 138 18.82 -12.53 -26.27
CA ALA A 138 18.88 -11.25 -27.01
C ALA A 138 19.35 -10.11 -26.10
N ASN A 139 18.80 -9.99 -24.89
CA ASN A 139 19.19 -8.97 -23.93
C ASN A 139 20.65 -9.10 -23.48
N SER A 140 21.18 -10.32 -23.37
CA SER A 140 22.55 -10.57 -22.91
C SER A 140 23.62 -9.92 -23.80
N VAL A 141 23.32 -9.67 -25.08
CA VAL A 141 24.22 -8.97 -26.00
C VAL A 141 24.37 -7.47 -25.65
N LEU A 142 23.35 -6.90 -25.02
CA LEU A 142 23.30 -5.46 -24.65
C LEU A 142 23.63 -5.22 -23.17
N GLN A 143 23.69 -6.29 -22.37
CA GLN A 143 23.86 -6.20 -20.92
C GLN A 143 25.27 -5.69 -20.55
N LYS A 144 25.33 -4.55 -19.84
CA LYS A 144 26.59 -3.98 -19.35
C LYS A 144 26.99 -4.52 -17.98
N PHE A 145 26.04 -4.81 -17.14
CA PHE A 145 26.23 -5.27 -15.76
C PHE A 145 25.42 -6.57 -15.60
N PRO A 146 26.08 -7.74 -15.61
CA PRO A 146 25.37 -9.01 -15.43
C PRO A 146 24.64 -9.09 -14.10
N VAL A 147 23.42 -9.58 -14.14
CA VAL A 147 22.62 -9.87 -12.94
C VAL A 147 23.21 -11.06 -12.22
N GLU A 148 23.40 -10.93 -10.92
CA GLU A 148 23.79 -12.00 -10.01
C GLU A 148 22.84 -12.06 -8.82
N LEU A 149 22.25 -13.22 -8.58
CA LEU A 149 21.32 -13.44 -7.48
C LEU A 149 22.07 -13.85 -6.21
N VAL A 150 21.72 -13.25 -5.07
CA VAL A 150 22.13 -13.81 -3.78
C VAL A 150 21.42 -15.15 -3.55
N PRO A 151 22.06 -16.10 -2.82
CA PRO A 151 21.49 -17.42 -2.60
C PRO A 151 20.18 -17.37 -1.80
N VAL A 152 19.36 -18.40 -1.98
CA VAL A 152 18.13 -18.63 -1.22
C VAL A 152 18.01 -20.11 -0.88
N ASN A 153 17.40 -20.43 0.26
CA ASN A 153 17.04 -21.81 0.57
C ASN A 153 15.82 -22.25 -0.28
N SER A 154 15.77 -23.53 -0.64
CA SER A 154 14.60 -24.12 -1.27
C SER A 154 13.52 -24.44 -0.25
N TYR A 155 12.26 -24.23 -0.65
CA TYR A 155 11.10 -24.49 0.21
C TYR A 155 10.01 -25.23 -0.56
N THR A 156 9.39 -26.20 0.10
CA THR A 156 8.10 -26.77 -0.31
C THR A 156 7.12 -26.45 0.79
N ASP A 157 6.27 -25.44 0.58
CA ASP A 157 5.46 -24.88 1.66
C ASP A 157 4.17 -24.24 1.14
N THR A 158 3.20 -24.09 2.03
CA THR A 158 1.93 -23.40 1.76
C THR A 158 1.68 -22.32 2.82
N TYR A 159 1.47 -21.10 2.36
CA TYR A 159 1.08 -19.98 3.21
C TYR A 159 -0.35 -19.53 2.88
N LYS A 160 -1.17 -19.28 3.91
CA LYS A 160 -2.52 -18.73 3.76
C LYS A 160 -2.75 -17.60 4.76
N THR A 161 -3.44 -16.55 4.30
CA THR A 161 -3.99 -15.55 5.23
C THR A 161 -4.99 -16.24 6.15
N GLU A 162 -4.83 -16.04 7.46
CA GLU A 162 -5.80 -16.52 8.45
C GLU A 162 -7.09 -15.72 8.32
N ILE A 163 -8.16 -16.36 7.88
CA ILE A 163 -9.51 -15.78 7.78
C ILE A 163 -10.52 -16.67 8.51
N LYS A 164 -11.54 -16.07 9.11
CA LYS A 164 -12.64 -16.79 9.73
C LYS A 164 -13.79 -17.04 8.75
N ILE A 165 -14.07 -16.06 7.89
CA ILE A 165 -15.15 -16.10 6.92
C ILE A 165 -14.58 -15.69 5.56
N ASN A 166 -14.65 -16.60 4.58
CA ASN A 166 -14.24 -16.26 3.23
C ASN A 166 -15.19 -15.18 2.66
N PRO A 167 -14.69 -14.00 2.29
CA PRO A 167 -15.53 -12.93 1.80
C PRO A 167 -16.28 -13.28 0.49
N PHE A 168 -15.75 -14.21 -0.31
CA PHE A 168 -16.38 -14.61 -1.56
C PHE A 168 -17.48 -15.66 -1.39
N ASP A 169 -17.67 -16.23 -0.20
CA ASP A 169 -18.78 -17.11 0.15
C ASP A 169 -19.98 -16.33 0.71
N VAL A 170 -19.80 -15.05 1.02
CA VAL A 170 -20.87 -14.15 1.46
C VAL A 170 -21.61 -13.59 0.24
N SER A 171 -22.93 -13.65 0.26
CA SER A 171 -23.76 -13.20 -0.86
C SER A 171 -23.57 -11.70 -1.17
N ILE A 172 -23.65 -11.32 -2.45
CA ILE A 172 -23.63 -9.92 -2.86
C ILE A 172 -24.77 -9.14 -2.19
N THR A 173 -25.93 -9.76 -2.03
CA THR A 173 -27.09 -9.15 -1.36
C THR A 173 -26.79 -8.79 0.09
N ASP A 174 -26.14 -9.67 0.85
CA ASP A 174 -25.79 -9.39 2.25
C ASP A 174 -24.76 -8.24 2.35
N LYS A 175 -23.79 -8.21 1.45
CA LYS A 175 -22.80 -7.12 1.36
C LYS A 175 -23.46 -5.78 1.06
N ILE A 176 -24.39 -5.75 0.08
CA ILE A 176 -25.15 -4.54 -0.26
C ILE A 176 -25.99 -4.09 0.93
N ASN A 177 -26.71 -4.99 1.58
CA ASN A 177 -27.54 -4.67 2.73
C ASN A 177 -26.72 -4.08 3.88
N LEU A 178 -25.53 -4.63 4.14
CA LEU A 178 -24.60 -4.09 5.14
C LEU A 178 -24.14 -2.69 4.77
N GLN A 179 -23.77 -2.46 3.52
CA GLN A 179 -23.28 -1.16 3.07
C GLN A 179 -24.38 -0.08 3.10
N LEU A 180 -25.61 -0.43 2.68
CA LEU A 180 -26.76 0.46 2.79
C LEU A 180 -27.14 0.74 4.26
N LYS A 181 -26.91 -0.24 5.18
CA LYS A 181 -27.04 0.00 6.62
C LYS A 181 -26.04 1.07 7.09
N PHE A 182 -24.78 1.02 6.66
CA PHE A 182 -23.78 2.04 6.97
C PHE A 182 -24.18 3.42 6.46
N ASN A 183 -24.68 3.51 5.22
CA ASN A 183 -25.19 4.76 4.69
C ASN A 183 -26.37 5.30 5.52
N LYS A 184 -27.27 4.43 5.95
CA LYS A 184 -28.39 4.81 6.81
C LYS A 184 -27.94 5.32 8.18
N ILE A 185 -26.89 4.75 8.77
CA ILE A 185 -26.31 5.23 10.03
C ILE A 185 -25.77 6.67 9.83
N ALA A 186 -24.99 6.92 8.77
CA ALA A 186 -24.47 8.25 8.46
C ALA A 186 -25.61 9.27 8.24
N LYS A 187 -26.65 8.91 7.49
CA LYS A 187 -27.85 9.77 7.29
C LYS A 187 -28.57 10.05 8.60
N SER A 188 -28.76 9.03 9.45
CA SER A 188 -29.42 9.18 10.76
C SER A 188 -28.61 10.06 11.71
N ALA A 189 -27.28 10.02 11.63
CA ALA A 189 -26.38 10.92 12.34
C ALA A 189 -26.40 12.35 11.78
N GLY A 190 -27.02 12.58 10.58
CA GLY A 190 -27.27 13.90 10.00
C GLY A 190 -26.33 14.27 8.85
N ALA A 191 -25.76 13.33 8.15
CA ALA A 191 -25.11 13.57 6.86
C ALA A 191 -26.13 14.01 5.79
N ASP A 192 -25.78 15.01 4.98
CA ASP A 192 -26.58 15.43 3.82
C ASP A 192 -26.40 14.49 2.64
N TYR A 193 -25.16 13.97 2.43
CA TYR A 193 -24.82 12.94 1.46
C TYR A 193 -23.90 11.90 2.08
N VAL A 194 -23.88 10.69 1.50
CA VAL A 194 -22.97 9.61 1.92
C VAL A 194 -22.61 8.72 0.74
N ASP A 195 -21.33 8.51 0.57
CA ASP A 195 -20.74 7.54 -0.35
C ASP A 195 -20.03 6.44 0.43
N SER A 196 -20.18 5.18 -0.04
CA SER A 196 -19.51 4.05 0.59
C SER A 196 -18.99 3.06 -0.44
N TYR A 197 -17.93 2.36 -0.07
CA TYR A 197 -17.31 1.34 -0.89
C TYR A 197 -16.90 0.11 -0.07
N MET A 198 -16.83 -1.03 -0.73
CA MET A 198 -16.23 -2.26 -0.22
C MET A 198 -15.37 -2.88 -1.30
N TRP A 199 -14.18 -3.37 -0.93
CA TRP A 199 -13.29 -4.14 -1.80
C TRP A 199 -12.87 -5.43 -1.13
N PHE A 200 -12.92 -6.52 -1.90
CA PHE A 200 -12.49 -7.85 -1.52
C PHE A 200 -11.50 -8.35 -2.57
N ILE A 201 -10.35 -8.79 -2.13
CA ILE A 201 -9.27 -9.26 -2.99
C ILE A 201 -8.81 -10.63 -2.49
N ASN A 202 -8.76 -11.60 -3.43
CA ASN A 202 -8.06 -12.86 -3.22
C ASN A 202 -6.93 -12.96 -4.26
N GLU A 203 -5.74 -13.25 -3.80
CA GLU A 203 -4.52 -13.47 -4.58
C GLU A 203 -4.00 -14.87 -4.29
N TRP A 204 -4.16 -15.79 -5.24
CA TRP A 204 -3.58 -17.13 -5.16
C TRP A 204 -2.39 -17.23 -6.11
N LYS A 205 -1.26 -17.76 -5.62
CA LYS A 205 -0.03 -17.95 -6.37
C LYS A 205 0.57 -19.33 -6.12
N TYR A 206 1.00 -19.98 -7.20
CA TYR A 206 1.92 -21.12 -7.18
C TYR A 206 3.25 -20.65 -7.75
N PHE A 207 4.32 -20.80 -7.00
CA PHE A 207 5.69 -20.45 -7.40
C PHE A 207 6.56 -21.69 -7.41
N ALA A 208 7.38 -21.85 -8.46
CA ALA A 208 8.44 -22.84 -8.48
C ALA A 208 9.70 -22.28 -9.14
N SER A 209 10.87 -22.72 -8.68
CA SER A 209 12.17 -22.27 -9.20
C SER A 209 13.13 -23.42 -9.50
N SER A 210 14.11 -23.16 -10.35
CA SER A 210 15.19 -24.09 -10.66
C SER A 210 16.10 -24.41 -9.46
N GLU A 211 15.96 -23.66 -8.35
CA GLU A 211 16.65 -23.91 -7.09
C GLU A 211 15.87 -24.86 -6.17
N GLY A 212 14.74 -25.41 -6.65
CA GLY A 212 14.00 -26.49 -5.97
C GLY A 212 12.87 -26.02 -5.06
N SER A 213 12.46 -24.75 -5.13
CA SER A 213 11.29 -24.27 -4.38
C SER A 213 9.98 -24.60 -5.10
N TYR A 214 8.95 -24.98 -4.30
CA TYR A 214 7.55 -25.15 -4.70
C TYR A 214 6.67 -24.55 -3.61
N ILE A 215 6.06 -23.38 -3.88
CA ILE A 215 5.39 -22.58 -2.85
C ILE A 215 3.99 -22.21 -3.31
N VAL A 216 3.01 -22.45 -2.47
CA VAL A 216 1.62 -21.99 -2.66
C VAL A 216 1.31 -20.87 -1.69
N GLN A 217 0.69 -19.81 -2.16
CA GLN A 217 0.21 -18.73 -1.30
C GLN A 217 -1.23 -18.36 -1.65
N ASP A 218 -2.08 -18.22 -0.62
CA ASP A 218 -3.50 -17.84 -0.75
C ASP A 218 -3.78 -16.65 0.18
N LEU A 219 -3.84 -15.45 -0.42
CA LEU A 219 -3.84 -14.19 0.30
C LEU A 219 -5.19 -13.49 0.15
N TYR A 220 -5.75 -13.03 1.27
CA TYR A 220 -7.00 -12.27 1.30
C TYR A 220 -6.76 -10.87 1.83
N ARG A 221 -7.45 -9.88 1.22
CA ARG A 221 -7.44 -8.49 1.67
C ARG A 221 -8.83 -7.90 1.55
N ILE A 222 -9.15 -7.02 2.48
CA ILE A 222 -10.45 -6.38 2.56
C ILE A 222 -10.28 -4.91 2.89
N TRP A 223 -11.12 -4.07 2.30
CA TRP A 223 -11.26 -2.67 2.67
C TRP A 223 -12.70 -2.22 2.47
N ALA A 224 -13.19 -1.42 3.41
CA ALA A 224 -14.46 -0.72 3.28
C ALA A 224 -14.35 0.67 3.88
N GLY A 225 -15.10 1.60 3.32
CA GLY A 225 -15.17 2.97 3.83
C GLY A 225 -16.53 3.58 3.60
N THR A 226 -16.85 4.55 4.45
CA THR A 226 -18.03 5.39 4.37
C THR A 226 -17.58 6.83 4.50
N GLU A 227 -17.99 7.68 3.57
CA GLU A 227 -17.64 9.11 3.52
C GLU A 227 -18.89 9.97 3.57
N PRO A 228 -19.32 10.40 4.77
CA PRO A 228 -20.40 11.36 4.94
C PRO A 228 -19.96 12.77 4.52
N THR A 229 -20.90 13.50 3.92
CA THR A 229 -20.80 14.92 3.60
C THR A 229 -21.88 15.70 4.32
N VAL A 230 -21.53 16.84 4.91
CA VAL A 230 -22.44 17.77 5.57
C VAL A 230 -22.39 19.11 4.88
N ILE A 231 -23.56 19.72 4.66
CA ILE A 231 -23.73 21.01 3.96
C ILE A 231 -24.31 22.06 4.90
N ASP A 232 -23.69 23.20 4.96
CA ASP A 232 -24.34 24.41 5.50
C ASP A 232 -25.29 24.99 4.44
N LYS A 233 -26.60 24.83 4.67
CA LYS A 233 -27.63 25.26 3.73
C LYS A 233 -27.74 26.78 3.56
N GLN A 234 -27.15 27.54 4.48
CA GLN A 234 -27.17 29.01 4.41
C GLN A 234 -26.02 29.54 3.54
N SER A 235 -24.81 29.06 3.76
CA SER A 235 -23.62 29.48 3.02
C SER A 235 -23.36 28.66 1.73
N GLY A 236 -23.90 27.45 1.65
CA GLY A 236 -23.59 26.48 0.61
C GLY A 236 -22.23 25.79 0.76
N ASN A 237 -21.52 26.07 1.87
CA ASN A 237 -20.27 25.37 2.18
C ASN A 237 -20.55 23.93 2.57
N TYR A 238 -19.59 23.05 2.30
CA TYR A 238 -19.68 21.64 2.68
C TYR A 238 -18.32 21.11 3.13
N GLU A 239 -18.35 20.07 3.93
CA GLU A 239 -17.20 19.28 4.33
C GLU A 239 -17.51 17.80 4.22
N SER A 240 -16.49 17.00 3.95
CA SER A 240 -16.57 15.54 3.93
C SER A 240 -15.46 14.95 4.79
N ARG A 241 -15.72 13.80 5.38
CA ARG A 241 -14.72 13.05 6.14
C ARG A 241 -14.98 11.55 6.05
N LYS A 242 -13.96 10.77 5.76
CA LYS A 242 -14.06 9.31 5.80
C LYS A 242 -14.17 8.81 7.25
N ALA A 243 -14.97 7.76 7.47
CA ALA A 243 -14.80 6.92 8.65
C ALA A 243 -13.40 6.28 8.63
N ILE A 244 -12.67 6.38 9.74
CA ILE A 244 -11.26 5.97 9.80
C ILE A 244 -11.15 4.48 10.10
N ILE A 245 -11.23 3.66 9.08
CA ILE A 245 -11.09 2.20 9.15
C ILE A 245 -10.06 1.76 8.11
N ALA A 246 -8.99 1.14 8.58
CA ALA A 246 -7.90 0.72 7.72
C ALA A 246 -8.22 -0.54 6.91
N PRO A 247 -7.68 -0.70 5.69
CA PRO A 247 -7.69 -1.97 4.98
C PRO A 247 -6.82 -3.00 5.71
N MET A 248 -7.22 -4.28 5.65
CA MET A 248 -6.52 -5.37 6.35
C MET A 248 -6.45 -6.65 5.53
N SER A 249 -5.46 -7.50 5.84
CA SER A 249 -5.42 -8.90 5.42
C SER A 249 -6.29 -9.72 6.37
N MET A 250 -7.59 -9.76 6.07
CA MET A 250 -8.63 -10.44 6.85
C MET A 250 -9.70 -11.02 5.93
N GLY A 251 -10.59 -11.84 6.51
CA GLY A 251 -11.83 -12.29 5.91
C GLY A 251 -12.99 -11.33 6.20
N TYR A 252 -14.22 -11.80 5.95
CA TYR A 252 -15.43 -10.99 6.12
C TYR A 252 -15.73 -10.64 7.59
N GLU A 253 -15.10 -11.33 8.56
CA GLU A 253 -15.12 -10.96 10.00
C GLU A 253 -14.63 -9.54 10.26
N TYR A 254 -13.93 -8.91 9.33
CA TYR A 254 -13.54 -7.50 9.33
C TYR A 254 -14.69 -6.56 9.74
N PHE A 255 -15.90 -6.82 9.26
CA PHE A 255 -17.07 -5.99 9.56
C PHE A 255 -17.64 -6.19 10.97
N SER A 256 -17.39 -7.32 11.61
CA SER A 256 -17.83 -7.60 12.98
C SER A 256 -16.78 -7.29 14.05
N GLU A 257 -15.50 -7.26 13.65
CA GLU A 257 -14.40 -7.04 14.58
C GLU A 257 -13.97 -5.58 14.67
N LEU A 258 -14.30 -4.74 13.66
CA LEU A 258 -13.96 -3.33 13.64
C LEU A 258 -15.18 -2.45 13.96
N PRO A 259 -14.97 -1.26 14.57
CA PRO A 259 -16.04 -0.41 15.09
C PRO A 259 -16.71 0.48 14.02
N PHE A 260 -17.19 -0.10 12.91
CA PHE A 260 -17.74 0.63 11.76
C PHE A 260 -18.82 1.64 12.14
N GLU A 261 -19.83 1.21 12.90
CA GLU A 261 -20.98 2.07 13.23
C GLU A 261 -20.54 3.30 14.01
N LYS A 262 -19.71 3.10 15.05
CA LYS A 262 -19.16 4.19 15.87
C LYS A 262 -18.29 5.15 15.04
N GLU A 263 -17.43 4.62 14.16
CA GLU A 263 -16.57 5.44 13.32
C GLU A 263 -17.36 6.26 12.30
N ILE A 264 -18.43 5.72 11.76
CA ILE A 264 -19.34 6.45 10.86
C ILE A 264 -20.04 7.59 11.58
N GLU A 265 -20.60 7.34 12.78
CA GLU A 265 -21.21 8.38 13.61
C GLU A 265 -20.20 9.47 13.96
N THR A 266 -19.02 9.09 14.41
CA THR A 266 -17.91 10.01 14.71
C THR A 266 -17.51 10.84 13.49
N ALA A 267 -17.47 10.22 12.31
CA ALA A 267 -17.17 10.93 11.06
C ALA A 267 -18.19 12.03 10.78
N VAL A 268 -19.49 11.77 10.94
CA VAL A 268 -20.54 12.78 10.74
C VAL A 268 -20.44 13.91 11.75
N GLU A 269 -20.25 13.59 13.03
CA GLU A 269 -20.14 14.60 14.10
C GLU A 269 -18.93 15.52 13.86
N ASN A 270 -17.77 14.95 13.56
CA ASN A 270 -16.56 15.71 13.30
C ASN A 270 -16.64 16.52 12.00
N THR A 271 -17.36 16.02 10.98
CA THR A 271 -17.64 16.78 9.75
C THR A 271 -18.48 18.04 10.04
N LYS A 272 -19.50 17.92 10.90
CA LYS A 272 -20.31 19.06 11.35
C LYS A 272 -19.50 20.12 12.11
N MET A 273 -18.56 19.67 12.95
CA MET A 273 -17.67 20.56 13.67
C MET A 273 -16.68 21.25 12.73
N LYS A 274 -16.08 20.49 11.82
CA LYS A 274 -15.12 20.99 10.82
C LYS A 274 -15.73 22.04 9.91
N LEU A 275 -16.98 21.85 9.48
CA LEU A 275 -17.71 22.81 8.64
C LEU A 275 -17.81 24.21 9.26
N LYS A 276 -17.78 24.31 10.60
CA LYS A 276 -17.85 25.54 11.36
C LYS A 276 -16.49 26.01 11.92
N ALA A 277 -15.46 25.21 11.69
CA ALA A 277 -14.15 25.47 12.27
C ALA A 277 -13.47 26.68 11.60
N PRO A 278 -12.77 27.51 12.36
CA PRO A 278 -11.95 28.57 11.79
C PRO A 278 -10.75 28.00 11.05
N SER A 279 -10.30 28.72 10.03
CA SER A 279 -9.04 28.41 9.36
C SER A 279 -7.86 28.57 10.32
N VAL A 280 -6.85 27.75 10.17
CA VAL A 280 -5.62 27.82 10.99
C VAL A 280 -4.86 29.13 10.74
N VAL A 281 -4.22 29.65 11.79
CA VAL A 281 -3.20 30.67 11.65
C VAL A 281 -1.87 30.01 11.31
N PRO A 282 -1.27 30.31 10.14
CA PRO A 282 -0.01 29.68 9.71
C PRO A 282 1.16 30.08 10.62
N GLY A 283 2.20 29.28 10.63
CA GLY A 283 3.42 29.51 11.40
C GLY A 283 4.00 28.22 11.97
N LYS A 284 5.06 28.34 12.75
CA LYS A 284 5.65 27.17 13.43
C LYS A 284 4.83 26.76 14.64
N LYS A 285 4.48 25.49 14.72
CA LYS A 285 3.74 24.91 15.85
C LYS A 285 4.25 23.52 16.17
N ASP A 286 4.06 23.11 17.40
CA ASP A 286 4.19 21.72 17.77
C ASP A 286 3.00 20.94 17.22
N ILE A 287 3.24 19.74 16.70
CA ILE A 287 2.16 18.91 16.21
C ILE A 287 2.21 17.53 16.83
N ILE A 288 1.06 17.00 17.19
CA ILE A 288 0.87 15.59 17.50
C ILE A 288 0.18 14.97 16.29
N ILE A 289 0.78 13.96 15.71
CA ILE A 289 0.19 13.24 14.56
C ILE A 289 -0.29 11.90 15.05
N HIS A 290 -1.60 11.65 14.90
CA HIS A 290 -2.20 10.37 15.23
C HIS A 290 -1.76 9.28 14.24
N GLY A 291 -1.72 8.01 14.66
CA GLY A 291 -1.27 6.91 13.83
C GLY A 291 -1.98 6.81 12.48
N ASN A 292 -3.28 7.13 12.43
CA ASN A 292 -4.09 7.11 11.20
C ASN A 292 -3.80 8.27 10.20
N ASN A 293 -2.89 9.18 10.52
CA ASN A 293 -2.30 10.12 9.58
C ASN A 293 -0.81 9.81 9.36
N LEU A 294 -0.06 9.54 10.45
CA LEU A 294 1.39 9.36 10.40
C LEU A 294 1.82 8.15 9.55
N TYR A 295 0.96 7.13 9.37
CA TYR A 295 1.24 6.00 8.50
C TYR A 295 1.55 6.43 7.06
N LEU A 296 0.85 7.44 6.55
CA LEU A 296 1.08 7.98 5.20
C LEU A 296 2.42 8.72 5.13
N THR A 297 2.78 9.46 6.18
CA THR A 297 4.09 10.12 6.27
C THR A 297 5.22 9.09 6.29
N ILE A 298 5.07 7.96 6.99
CA ILE A 298 6.04 6.86 6.95
C ILE A 298 6.12 6.26 5.54
N HIS A 299 4.98 6.01 4.90
CA HIS A 299 4.91 5.46 3.54
C HIS A 299 5.76 6.28 2.57
N GLU A 300 5.56 7.60 2.58
CA GLU A 300 6.17 8.51 1.62
C GLU A 300 7.60 8.91 1.98
N SER A 301 7.88 9.15 3.27
CA SER A 301 9.18 9.70 3.69
C SER A 301 10.20 8.65 4.13
N CYS A 302 9.77 7.43 4.47
CA CYS A 302 10.64 6.30 4.82
C CYS A 302 10.48 5.13 3.85
N GLY A 303 9.24 4.70 3.59
CA GLY A 303 8.95 3.54 2.78
C GLY A 303 9.56 3.63 1.39
N HIS A 304 9.15 4.59 0.60
CA HIS A 304 9.66 4.78 -0.76
C HIS A 304 11.14 5.13 -0.85
N PRO A 305 11.73 6.03 -0.04
CA PRO A 305 13.15 6.35 -0.18
C PRO A 305 14.09 5.21 0.21
N THR A 306 13.62 4.22 0.95
CA THR A 306 14.43 3.03 1.32
C THR A 306 14.23 1.83 0.39
N GLU A 307 13.50 1.98 -0.71
CA GLU A 307 13.49 1.03 -1.81
C GLU A 307 14.82 1.12 -2.56
N LEU A 308 15.60 0.02 -2.57
CA LEU A 308 16.97 0.09 -3.10
C LEU A 308 17.02 0.37 -4.60
N ASP A 309 16.10 -0.19 -5.39
CA ASP A 309 16.04 0.09 -6.83
C ASP A 309 15.75 1.56 -7.11
N ARG A 310 14.92 2.23 -6.30
CA ARG A 310 14.70 3.67 -6.37
C ARG A 310 15.99 4.44 -6.09
N ALA A 311 16.71 4.08 -5.03
CA ALA A 311 17.98 4.71 -4.67
C ALA A 311 19.06 4.51 -5.76
N LEU A 312 19.01 3.38 -6.47
CA LEU A 312 19.88 3.08 -7.62
C LEU A 312 19.41 3.73 -8.94
N GLY A 313 18.27 4.42 -8.94
CA GLY A 313 17.76 5.17 -10.09
C GLY A 313 16.90 4.37 -11.07
N TYR A 314 16.45 3.17 -10.74
CA TYR A 314 15.61 2.34 -11.62
C TYR A 314 14.23 2.95 -11.89
N GLU A 315 13.74 3.79 -10.99
CA GLU A 315 12.49 4.54 -11.14
C GLU A 315 12.67 6.01 -11.57
N ALA A 316 13.86 6.45 -11.88
CA ALA A 316 14.14 7.88 -12.15
C ALA A 316 13.22 8.47 -13.22
N ASN A 317 12.81 7.66 -14.17
CA ASN A 317 11.95 8.02 -15.30
C ASN A 317 10.45 8.06 -14.97
N TYR A 318 10.03 7.33 -13.95
CA TYR A 318 8.62 7.16 -13.57
C TYR A 318 8.25 7.97 -12.32
N ALA A 319 8.94 7.73 -11.21
CA ALA A 319 8.57 8.28 -9.91
C ALA A 319 9.74 8.93 -9.15
N GLY A 320 10.87 9.11 -9.81
CA GLY A 320 12.04 9.80 -9.27
C GLY A 320 13.06 8.90 -8.62
N THR A 321 13.87 9.49 -7.75
CA THR A 321 15.01 8.86 -7.08
C THR A 321 14.81 8.86 -5.55
N SER A 322 15.88 8.70 -4.80
CA SER A 322 15.86 8.79 -3.34
C SER A 322 16.94 9.73 -2.82
N PHE A 323 16.61 10.49 -1.78
CA PHE A 323 17.63 11.22 -1.01
C PHE A 323 18.47 10.29 -0.14
N MET A 324 17.95 9.09 0.16
CA MET A 324 18.65 8.05 0.92
C MET A 324 19.50 7.23 -0.05
N THR A 325 20.66 7.77 -0.39
CA THR A 325 21.60 7.16 -1.34
C THR A 325 22.51 6.11 -0.67
N PRO A 326 23.05 5.11 -1.40
CA PRO A 326 23.80 4.00 -0.81
C PRO A 326 24.96 4.41 0.10
N GLU A 327 25.67 5.50 -0.20
CA GLU A 327 26.77 6.01 0.64
C GLU A 327 26.32 6.55 2.00
N LYS A 328 25.02 6.78 2.18
CA LYS A 328 24.44 7.23 3.46
C LYS A 328 24.06 6.07 4.39
N LEU A 329 24.08 4.84 3.88
CA LEU A 329 23.76 3.65 4.67
C LEU A 329 24.70 3.53 5.88
N GLY A 330 24.15 3.36 7.08
CA GLY A 330 24.88 3.29 8.34
C GLY A 330 25.34 4.64 8.90
N ASN A 331 25.21 5.75 8.15
CA ASN A 331 25.73 7.06 8.55
C ASN A 331 24.66 8.17 8.64
N LEU A 332 23.56 8.06 7.91
CA LEU A 332 22.52 9.08 7.91
C LEU A 332 21.77 9.07 9.24
N LYS A 333 21.86 10.16 9.99
CA LYS A 333 20.94 10.46 11.09
C LYS A 333 19.59 10.88 10.50
N TYR A 334 18.73 9.87 10.28
CA TYR A 334 17.42 10.03 9.67
C TYR A 334 16.42 10.73 10.59
N GLY A 335 16.47 10.44 11.88
CA GLY A 335 15.56 10.99 12.88
C GLY A 335 16.16 11.12 14.26
N SER A 336 15.36 11.51 15.24
CA SER A 336 15.76 11.48 16.65
C SER A 336 16.01 10.04 17.12
N GLU A 337 16.68 9.86 18.25
CA GLU A 337 16.97 8.53 18.83
C GLU A 337 15.72 7.72 19.18
N LEU A 338 14.55 8.37 19.26
CA LEU A 338 13.26 7.72 19.46
C LEU A 338 12.78 6.96 18.20
N ILE A 339 13.29 7.34 17.02
CA ILE A 339 12.81 6.79 15.75
C ILE A 339 13.43 5.43 15.48
N ASN A 340 12.58 4.41 15.57
CA ASN A 340 12.88 3.04 15.19
C ASN A 340 11.81 2.58 14.17
N LEU A 341 12.21 2.35 12.93
CA LEU A 341 11.35 1.92 11.83
C LEU A 341 11.75 0.50 11.43
N LYS A 342 10.79 -0.41 11.49
CA LYS A 342 10.98 -1.83 11.18
C LYS A 342 10.13 -2.23 9.99
N ALA A 343 10.72 -2.94 9.05
CA ALA A 343 10.03 -3.62 7.96
C ALA A 343 9.63 -5.02 8.41
N ASP A 344 8.39 -5.44 8.13
CA ASP A 344 7.89 -6.74 8.58
C ASP A 344 6.83 -7.28 7.61
N ARG A 345 7.15 -8.37 6.89
CA ARG A 345 6.20 -9.08 6.04
C ARG A 345 5.48 -10.24 6.77
N THR A 346 5.67 -10.35 8.07
CA THR A 346 5.00 -11.34 8.93
C THR A 346 3.95 -10.70 9.84
N GLN A 347 3.85 -9.38 9.84
CA GLN A 347 2.94 -8.61 10.69
C GLN A 347 1.48 -9.05 10.49
N LYS A 348 0.83 -9.45 11.57
CA LYS A 348 -0.57 -9.87 11.54
C LYS A 348 -1.46 -8.75 10.97
N TYR A 349 -2.40 -9.12 10.10
CA TYR A 349 -3.31 -8.22 9.37
C TYR A 349 -2.66 -7.24 8.40
N GLY A 350 -1.34 -7.22 8.27
CA GLY A 350 -0.64 -6.34 7.35
C GLY A 350 -0.90 -6.71 5.89
N LEU A 351 -1.13 -5.73 5.03
CA LEU A 351 -1.50 -5.93 3.62
C LEU A 351 -0.36 -6.51 2.78
N ALA A 352 0.91 -6.24 3.15
CA ALA A 352 2.08 -6.81 2.51
C ALA A 352 2.53 -8.15 3.13
N THR A 353 1.79 -8.65 4.13
CA THR A 353 2.12 -9.90 4.83
C THR A 353 1.89 -11.11 3.93
N ARG A 354 2.90 -11.99 3.90
CA ARG A 354 2.94 -13.22 3.11
C ARG A 354 4.05 -14.15 3.63
N GLY A 355 4.05 -15.41 3.22
CA GLY A 355 5.08 -16.37 3.63
C GLY A 355 6.40 -16.20 2.85
N TYR A 356 6.31 -15.84 1.57
CA TYR A 356 7.44 -15.75 0.64
C TYR A 356 7.24 -14.58 -0.33
N ASP A 357 8.33 -14.00 -0.79
CA ASP A 357 8.30 -13.04 -1.90
C ASP A 357 8.29 -13.75 -3.27
N ASP A 358 8.23 -12.98 -4.35
CA ASP A 358 8.18 -13.54 -5.71
C ASP A 358 9.58 -13.92 -6.27
N ASP A 359 10.62 -13.88 -5.43
CA ASP A 359 11.94 -14.52 -5.65
C ASP A 359 12.08 -15.85 -4.88
N GLY A 360 11.04 -16.29 -4.16
CA GLY A 360 11.04 -17.50 -3.33
C GLY A 360 11.75 -17.32 -1.98
N VAL A 361 12.06 -16.11 -1.58
CA VAL A 361 12.71 -15.79 -0.31
C VAL A 361 11.66 -15.79 0.82
N LYS A 362 11.93 -16.54 1.89
CA LYS A 362 11.06 -16.55 3.07
C LYS A 362 11.06 -15.18 3.73
N THR A 363 9.86 -14.68 4.02
CA THR A 363 9.70 -13.35 4.62
C THR A 363 10.13 -13.31 6.08
N THR A 364 10.61 -12.14 6.50
CA THR A 364 11.09 -11.87 7.84
C THR A 364 10.85 -10.40 8.21
N GLU A 365 11.20 -10.05 9.42
CA GLU A 365 11.31 -8.67 9.88
C GLU A 365 12.78 -8.21 9.88
N PHE A 366 12.99 -6.92 9.64
CA PHE A 366 14.32 -6.30 9.71
C PHE A 366 14.21 -4.79 9.99
N PRO A 367 15.21 -4.18 10.66
CA PRO A 367 15.21 -2.75 10.90
C PRO A 367 15.53 -1.97 9.61
N ILE A 368 14.87 -0.84 9.41
CA ILE A 368 15.20 0.18 8.40
C ILE A 368 15.93 1.36 9.05
N VAL A 369 15.41 1.82 10.19
CA VAL A 369 16.05 2.86 11.01
C VAL A 369 16.12 2.34 12.45
N GLU A 370 17.30 2.43 13.06
CA GLU A 370 17.52 2.09 14.46
C GLU A 370 18.09 3.29 15.21
N ASN A 371 17.44 3.67 16.30
CA ASN A 371 17.83 4.82 17.14
C ASN A 371 18.13 6.07 16.29
N GLY A 372 17.27 6.33 15.30
CA GLY A 372 17.39 7.44 14.39
C GLY A 372 18.39 7.28 13.25
N VAL A 373 19.14 6.19 13.17
CA VAL A 373 20.15 5.96 12.12
C VAL A 373 19.58 5.03 11.04
N PHE A 374 19.76 5.39 9.78
CA PHE A 374 19.42 4.56 8.63
C PHE A 374 20.37 3.36 8.52
N VAL A 375 19.84 2.12 8.62
CA VAL A 375 20.67 0.90 8.72
C VAL A 375 20.44 -0.13 7.62
N ASN A 376 19.28 -0.13 6.93
CA ASN A 376 19.00 -1.09 5.85
C ASN A 376 18.09 -0.52 4.77
N TYR A 377 18.24 -1.07 3.57
CA TYR A 377 17.29 -0.96 2.46
C TYR A 377 16.36 -2.15 2.38
N GLN A 378 15.25 -1.96 1.68
CA GLN A 378 14.40 -3.02 1.16
C GLN A 378 15.07 -3.59 -0.10
N THR A 379 15.27 -4.90 -0.17
CA THR A 379 16.04 -5.53 -1.26
C THR A 379 15.35 -6.74 -1.87
N THR A 380 15.58 -6.94 -3.16
CA THR A 380 15.38 -8.21 -3.87
C THR A 380 16.69 -9.00 -3.92
N ARG A 381 16.64 -10.25 -4.42
CA ARG A 381 17.85 -11.07 -4.59
C ARG A 381 18.90 -10.48 -5.53
N GLU A 382 18.44 -9.79 -6.57
CA GLU A 382 19.31 -9.11 -7.54
C GLU A 382 20.05 -7.91 -6.92
N GLN A 383 19.36 -7.15 -6.07
CA GLN A 383 19.85 -5.86 -5.58
C GLN A 383 20.70 -5.97 -4.31
N ALA A 384 20.52 -7.00 -3.51
CA ALA A 384 21.15 -7.16 -2.21
C ALA A 384 22.68 -6.98 -2.24
N LYS A 385 23.34 -7.49 -3.28
CA LYS A 385 24.80 -7.35 -3.46
C LYS A 385 25.28 -5.91 -3.62
N ASN A 386 24.44 -5.01 -4.16
CA ASN A 386 24.83 -3.62 -4.41
C ASN A 386 25.12 -2.83 -3.12
N ILE A 387 24.68 -3.34 -1.98
CA ILE A 387 24.94 -2.79 -0.65
C ILE A 387 25.73 -3.76 0.24
N GLY A 388 26.33 -4.79 -0.34
CA GLY A 388 27.13 -5.78 0.37
C GLY A 388 26.36 -6.83 1.15
N ASN A 389 25.04 -6.93 0.98
CA ASN A 389 24.22 -7.94 1.63
C ASN A 389 24.40 -9.31 0.95
N LYS A 390 24.49 -10.37 1.77
CA LYS A 390 24.60 -11.75 1.32
C LYS A 390 23.24 -12.42 1.12
N GLU A 391 22.17 -11.82 1.64
CA GLU A 391 20.79 -12.30 1.61
C GLU A 391 19.84 -11.17 1.20
N SER A 392 18.70 -11.53 0.61
CA SER A 392 17.61 -10.61 0.30
C SER A 392 16.69 -10.43 1.52
N PHE A 393 16.11 -9.25 1.64
CA PHE A 393 15.05 -8.97 2.62
C PHE A 393 13.63 -9.29 2.11
N ALA A 394 13.51 -10.18 1.12
CA ALA A 394 12.23 -10.69 0.61
C ALA A 394 11.28 -9.58 0.12
N CYS A 395 11.75 -8.67 -0.72
CA CYS A 395 10.94 -7.54 -1.19
C CYS A 395 10.52 -7.63 -2.66
N ALA A 396 10.72 -8.76 -3.35
CA ALA A 396 10.26 -8.95 -4.71
C ALA A 396 8.73 -9.21 -4.76
N TYR A 397 8.05 -8.56 -5.70
CA TYR A 397 6.61 -8.78 -5.91
C TYR A 397 6.17 -8.35 -7.30
N ALA A 398 5.22 -9.09 -7.87
CA ALA A 398 4.45 -8.70 -9.04
C ALA A 398 2.95 -8.81 -8.73
N ASP A 399 2.18 -7.80 -9.13
CA ASP A 399 0.74 -7.72 -8.95
C ASP A 399 -0.06 -8.52 -9.99
N SER A 400 0.63 -9.10 -10.98
CA SER A 400 0.03 -9.89 -12.05
C SER A 400 0.96 -11.01 -12.50
N TRP A 401 0.37 -12.09 -13.03
CA TRP A 401 1.11 -13.11 -13.75
C TRP A 401 1.84 -12.57 -15.00
N SER A 402 1.34 -11.49 -15.58
CA SER A 402 1.89 -10.84 -16.77
C SER A 402 2.99 -9.82 -16.46
N HIS A 403 3.32 -9.59 -15.19
CA HIS A 403 4.34 -8.62 -14.79
C HIS A 403 5.60 -9.31 -14.25
N PHE A 404 6.73 -8.70 -14.57
CA PHE A 404 8.01 -9.05 -13.98
C PHE A 404 8.04 -8.59 -12.52
N PRO A 405 8.46 -9.44 -11.54
CA PRO A 405 8.63 -9.03 -10.16
C PRO A 405 9.67 -7.91 -10.02
N ILE A 406 9.29 -6.87 -9.34
CA ILE A 406 10.16 -5.75 -8.98
C ILE A 406 10.21 -5.60 -7.46
N GLN A 407 11.12 -4.78 -6.96
CA GLN A 407 11.15 -4.48 -5.53
C GLN A 407 9.86 -3.76 -5.12
N ARG A 408 9.20 -4.22 -4.05
CA ARG A 408 8.00 -3.60 -3.48
C ARG A 408 8.07 -3.55 -1.96
N MET A 409 7.48 -2.49 -1.43
CA MET A 409 7.53 -2.16 -0.01
C MET A 409 6.92 -3.26 0.88
N PRO A 410 7.61 -3.72 1.95
CA PRO A 410 7.02 -4.48 3.05
C PRO A 410 6.18 -3.56 3.95
N ASN A 411 5.47 -4.13 4.95
CA ASN A 411 4.90 -3.29 5.99
C ASN A 411 6.04 -2.63 6.78
N ILE A 412 6.08 -1.30 6.83
CA ILE A 412 7.10 -0.54 7.58
C ILE A 412 6.40 0.21 8.70
N SER A 413 6.83 -0.05 9.93
CA SER A 413 6.13 0.41 11.13
C SER A 413 7.06 1.19 12.06
N LEU A 414 6.55 2.29 12.61
CA LEU A 414 7.18 2.99 13.74
C LEU A 414 6.97 2.15 14.99
N GLN A 415 8.07 1.77 15.62
CA GLN A 415 8.00 1.00 16.84
C GLN A 415 7.48 1.86 18.00
N PRO A 416 6.59 1.33 18.86
CA PRO A 416 6.07 2.02 20.03
C PRO A 416 7.18 2.48 20.99
N GLY A 417 6.91 3.54 21.72
CA GLY A 417 7.75 4.00 22.81
C GLY A 417 7.85 2.94 23.93
N LYS A 418 9.00 2.86 24.58
CA LYS A 418 9.24 1.91 25.68
C LYS A 418 8.59 2.34 27.00
N GLU A 419 8.38 3.63 27.18
CA GLU A 419 7.73 4.20 28.36
C GLU A 419 6.22 4.22 28.15
N LYS A 420 5.46 3.93 29.20
CA LYS A 420 4.01 4.01 29.15
C LYS A 420 3.58 5.45 28.93
N ARG A 421 2.95 5.70 27.79
CA ARG A 421 2.52 7.03 27.37
C ARG A 421 1.34 6.95 26.39
N SER A 422 0.18 7.43 26.83
CA SER A 422 -1.02 7.54 26.00
C SER A 422 -1.02 8.82 25.16
N LEU A 423 -1.94 8.91 24.20
CA LEU A 423 -2.21 10.14 23.46
C LEU A 423 -2.65 11.28 24.38
N GLU A 424 -3.48 11.00 25.40
CA GLU A 424 -3.93 12.00 26.37
C GLU A 424 -2.76 12.54 27.21
N ASP A 425 -1.82 11.69 27.62
CA ASP A 425 -0.60 12.13 28.31
C ASP A 425 0.21 13.08 27.42
N MET A 426 0.34 12.75 26.13
CA MET A 426 1.06 13.58 25.16
C MET A 426 0.36 14.93 24.92
N ILE A 427 -0.96 14.96 24.85
CA ILE A 427 -1.76 16.18 24.76
C ILE A 427 -1.56 17.04 26.02
N SER A 428 -1.67 16.42 27.20
CA SER A 428 -1.57 17.13 28.50
C SER A 428 -0.19 17.81 28.70
N ASP A 429 0.82 17.29 28.07
CA ASP A 429 2.21 17.73 28.09
C ASP A 429 2.57 18.68 26.92
N THR A 430 1.58 19.12 26.16
CA THR A 430 1.75 20.03 25.03
C THR A 430 1.08 21.38 25.32
N GLU A 431 1.87 22.45 25.47
CA GLU A 431 1.38 23.77 25.83
C GLU A 431 0.59 24.45 24.69
N ASP A 432 1.18 24.48 23.48
CA ASP A 432 0.57 25.04 22.26
C ASP A 432 0.89 24.14 21.06
N GLY A 433 -0.14 23.58 20.43
CA GLY A 433 0.05 22.67 19.32
C GLY A 433 -1.21 22.36 18.54
N ILE A 434 -1.09 21.42 17.61
CA ILE A 434 -2.20 20.90 16.81
C ILE A 434 -2.14 19.36 16.82
N LEU A 435 -3.25 18.72 17.19
CA LEU A 435 -3.43 17.28 16.96
C LEU A 435 -4.03 17.07 15.56
N ILE A 436 -3.39 16.22 14.75
CA ILE A 436 -3.77 15.89 13.37
C ILE A 436 -4.24 14.44 13.31
N ILE A 437 -5.45 14.22 12.79
CA ILE A 437 -6.11 12.90 12.72
C ILE A 437 -6.61 12.64 11.30
N GLY A 438 -6.47 11.40 10.82
CA GLY A 438 -6.91 10.93 9.51
C GLY A 438 -6.01 11.37 8.36
N ASP A 439 -5.84 10.53 7.38
CA ASP A 439 -5.07 10.83 6.18
C ASP A 439 -5.78 11.86 5.29
N GLY A 440 -4.99 12.70 4.63
CA GLY A 440 -5.48 13.73 3.71
C GLY A 440 -4.66 13.77 2.42
N SER A 441 -4.84 14.84 1.66
CA SER A 441 -4.02 15.07 0.47
C SER A 441 -2.57 15.32 0.83
N PHE A 442 -1.66 14.96 -0.07
CA PHE A 442 -0.23 15.16 0.14
C PHE A 442 0.49 15.53 -1.16
N SER A 443 1.67 16.10 -0.99
CA SER A 443 2.64 16.34 -2.05
C SER A 443 4.03 16.06 -1.51
N ILE A 444 4.86 15.41 -2.30
CA ILE A 444 6.24 15.10 -1.96
C ILE A 444 7.09 15.17 -3.22
N ASP A 445 8.35 15.61 -3.08
CA ASP A 445 9.23 15.71 -4.22
C ASP A 445 9.71 14.34 -4.74
N MET A 446 10.32 14.34 -5.91
CA MET A 446 10.79 13.14 -6.60
C MET A 446 11.87 12.38 -5.81
N GLN A 447 12.62 13.04 -4.93
CA GLN A 447 13.62 12.43 -4.06
C GLN A 447 13.05 11.95 -2.73
N ARG A 448 11.77 12.24 -2.44
CA ARG A 448 11.12 11.96 -1.16
C ARG A 448 11.73 12.74 0.02
N TYR A 449 12.28 13.91 -0.26
CA TYR A 449 12.97 14.74 0.71
C TYR A 449 12.11 15.87 1.26
N ASN A 450 11.40 16.64 0.39
CA ASN A 450 10.51 17.71 0.81
C ASN A 450 9.06 17.32 0.62
N PHE A 451 8.24 17.55 1.63
CA PHE A 451 6.85 17.14 1.63
C PHE A 451 5.90 18.19 2.21
N GLN A 452 4.62 18.04 1.87
CA GLN A 452 3.48 18.69 2.48
C GLN A 452 2.37 17.65 2.65
N PHE A 453 1.81 17.54 3.85
CA PHE A 453 0.69 16.65 4.15
C PHE A 453 -0.45 17.42 4.80
N THR A 454 -1.68 16.91 4.64
CA THR A 454 -2.87 17.37 5.32
C THR A 454 -3.46 16.25 6.18
N GLY A 455 -4.64 16.45 6.72
CA GLY A 455 -5.40 15.48 7.49
C GLY A 455 -6.89 15.69 7.32
N GLN A 456 -7.68 14.95 8.09
CA GLN A 456 -9.14 15.07 8.10
C GLN A 456 -9.64 15.93 9.25
N GLU A 457 -9.00 15.84 10.42
CA GLU A 457 -9.33 16.60 11.63
C GLU A 457 -8.09 17.28 12.19
N PHE A 458 -8.28 18.46 12.69
CA PHE A 458 -7.24 19.28 13.29
C PHE A 458 -7.75 19.90 14.58
N TRP A 459 -7.17 19.53 15.71
CA TRP A 459 -7.58 20.04 17.00
C TRP A 459 -6.49 20.92 17.58
N GLU A 460 -6.83 22.17 17.89
CA GLU A 460 -5.93 23.05 18.61
C GLU A 460 -5.70 22.50 20.02
N ILE A 461 -4.45 22.52 20.46
CA ILE A 461 -4.04 22.18 21.82
C ILE A 461 -3.59 23.48 22.48
N LYS A 462 -4.17 23.80 23.63
CA LYS A 462 -3.79 24.95 24.48
C LYS A 462 -3.72 24.51 25.93
N ASN A 463 -2.59 24.82 26.59
CA ASN A 463 -2.36 24.50 28.01
C ASN A 463 -2.68 23.02 28.33
N GLY A 464 -2.20 22.09 27.51
CA GLY A 464 -2.41 20.66 27.70
C GLY A 464 -3.83 20.16 27.44
N LYS A 465 -4.65 20.88 26.71
CA LYS A 465 -6.05 20.50 26.43
C LYS A 465 -6.38 20.68 24.96
N LYS A 466 -7.09 19.70 24.42
CA LYS A 466 -7.76 19.81 23.12
C LYS A 466 -8.90 20.84 23.24
N THR A 467 -8.89 21.88 22.39
CA THR A 467 -9.83 23.01 22.47
C THR A 467 -10.71 23.09 21.22
N THR A 468 -10.32 23.86 20.23
CA THR A 468 -11.12 24.18 19.05
C THR A 468 -10.71 23.31 17.87
N MET A 469 -11.67 22.80 17.10
CA MET A 469 -11.39 22.21 15.79
C MET A 469 -10.96 23.33 14.84
N LEU A 470 -9.94 23.06 14.04
CA LEU A 470 -9.40 23.96 13.02
C LEU A 470 -9.71 23.40 11.62
N ASN A 471 -9.65 24.26 10.61
CA ASN A 471 -9.75 23.89 9.20
C ASN A 471 -8.54 24.42 8.41
N ASP A 472 -8.41 23.96 7.15
CA ASP A 472 -7.42 24.44 6.19
C ASP A 472 -5.95 24.21 6.60
N VAL A 473 -5.68 23.15 7.34
CA VAL A 473 -4.34 22.84 7.88
C VAL A 473 -3.54 21.96 6.93
N ALA A 474 -2.32 22.37 6.64
CA ALA A 474 -1.27 21.48 6.11
C ALA A 474 0.01 21.65 6.93
N TYR A 475 0.80 20.58 7.04
CA TYR A 475 2.13 20.63 7.62
C TYR A 475 3.19 20.34 6.57
N GLN A 476 4.31 21.03 6.65
CA GLN A 476 5.35 21.02 5.64
C GLN A 476 6.73 20.91 6.28
N GLY A 477 7.62 20.17 5.65
CA GLY A 477 9.02 20.06 6.08
C GLY A 477 9.88 19.30 5.09
N ASN A 478 11.16 19.15 5.42
CA ASN A 478 11.96 18.09 4.82
C ASN A 478 12.00 16.86 5.74
N THR A 479 12.20 15.70 5.16
CA THR A 479 12.11 14.42 5.85
C THR A 479 13.05 14.33 7.05
N VAL A 480 14.31 14.72 6.90
CA VAL A 480 15.32 14.57 7.95
C VAL A 480 15.06 15.51 9.12
N ASP A 481 14.77 16.78 8.87
CA ASP A 481 14.47 17.74 9.94
C ASP A 481 13.18 17.36 10.67
N PHE A 482 12.17 16.90 9.93
CA PHE A 482 10.89 16.45 10.49
C PHE A 482 11.11 15.29 11.48
N TRP A 483 11.72 14.19 11.06
CA TRP A 483 11.93 13.03 11.92
C TRP A 483 12.91 13.32 13.08
N ASN A 484 13.89 14.24 12.91
CA ASN A 484 14.74 14.70 14.00
C ASN A 484 14.03 15.61 15.01
N SER A 485 12.92 16.25 14.63
CA SER A 485 12.10 17.05 15.55
C SER A 485 11.17 16.24 16.44
N CYS A 486 11.10 14.92 16.26
CA CYS A 486 10.30 14.03 17.10
C CYS A 486 10.89 13.96 18.51
N ASP A 487 10.12 14.36 19.51
CA ASP A 487 10.54 14.39 20.91
C ASP A 487 9.69 13.47 21.82
N SER A 488 8.61 12.89 21.29
CA SER A 488 7.74 12.00 22.07
C SER A 488 7.00 11.01 21.17
N ILE A 489 6.87 9.76 21.63
CA ILE A 489 6.17 8.68 20.95
C ILE A 489 5.32 7.95 21.99
N CYS A 490 4.05 7.62 21.64
CA CYS A 490 3.16 6.84 22.51
C CYS A 490 3.60 5.37 22.61
N ASP A 491 3.08 4.66 23.60
CA ASP A 491 3.29 3.24 23.76
C ASP A 491 2.36 2.38 22.86
N GLU A 492 2.49 1.06 22.97
CA GLU A 492 1.78 0.09 22.15
C GLU A 492 0.25 0.12 22.31
N SER A 493 -0.29 0.66 23.41
CA SER A 493 -1.74 0.76 23.62
C SER A 493 -2.44 1.70 22.61
N GLU A 494 -1.67 2.59 21.98
CA GLU A 494 -2.13 3.53 20.96
C GLU A 494 -1.79 3.07 19.52
N TYR A 495 -1.44 1.78 19.34
CA TYR A 495 -1.00 1.27 18.04
C TYR A 495 -2.14 1.22 17.03
N TYR A 496 -1.92 1.79 15.88
CA TYR A 496 -2.81 1.79 14.72
C TYR A 496 -2.11 1.17 13.51
N LEU A 497 -2.76 0.22 12.84
CA LEU A 497 -2.28 -0.35 11.59
C LEU A 497 -2.98 0.34 10.41
N GLY A 498 -2.35 1.35 9.84
CA GLY A 498 -2.80 2.01 8.62
C GLY A 498 -2.33 1.30 7.36
N GLY A 499 -2.82 1.71 6.18
CA GLY A 499 -2.34 1.11 4.95
C GLY A 499 -3.06 1.58 3.69
N SER A 500 -2.55 1.12 2.55
CA SER A 500 -3.13 1.34 1.22
C SER A 500 -3.14 0.05 0.42
N LEU A 501 -4.25 -0.22 -0.29
CA LEU A 501 -4.31 -1.31 -1.27
C LEU A 501 -3.58 -0.96 -2.57
N PHE A 502 -3.29 0.32 -2.83
CA PHE A 502 -2.97 0.84 -4.15
C PHE A 502 -1.65 1.62 -4.20
N CYS A 503 -0.60 1.15 -3.53
CA CYS A 503 0.72 1.75 -3.68
C CYS A 503 1.27 1.45 -5.08
N GLY A 504 1.40 2.48 -5.92
CA GLY A 504 1.88 2.37 -7.30
C GLY A 504 3.40 2.44 -7.41
N LYS A 505 3.97 1.75 -8.40
CA LYS A 505 5.38 1.78 -8.78
C LYS A 505 5.52 1.41 -10.26
N GLY A 506 6.59 1.79 -10.94
CA GLY A 506 6.86 1.49 -12.36
C GLY A 506 8.35 1.48 -12.70
N GLU A 507 8.73 1.23 -13.92
CA GLU A 507 7.98 0.86 -15.12
C GLU A 507 8.19 -0.61 -15.45
N PRO A 508 7.17 -1.34 -15.92
CA PRO A 508 5.77 -0.94 -16.10
C PRO A 508 5.03 -0.73 -14.77
N GLY A 509 3.90 0.03 -14.82
CA GLY A 509 3.11 0.33 -13.62
C GLY A 509 2.55 -0.90 -12.95
N GLN A 510 2.83 -1.07 -11.67
CA GLN A 510 2.36 -2.15 -10.80
C GLN A 510 1.84 -1.61 -9.49
N ILE A 511 0.89 -2.30 -8.86
CA ILE A 511 0.27 -1.96 -7.59
C ILE A 511 0.66 -2.99 -6.53
N SER A 512 1.00 -2.55 -5.32
CA SER A 512 1.21 -3.45 -4.18
C SER A 512 0.48 -2.95 -2.94
N PRO A 513 -0.29 -3.80 -2.28
CA PRO A 513 -0.89 -3.46 -1.00
C PRO A 513 0.19 -3.44 0.10
N VAL A 514 0.08 -2.45 1.01
CA VAL A 514 1.06 -2.24 2.08
C VAL A 514 0.41 -1.64 3.32
N SER A 515 0.87 -2.04 4.50
CA SER A 515 0.46 -1.46 5.77
C SER A 515 1.63 -0.81 6.50
N HIS A 516 1.28 0.11 7.40
CA HIS A 516 2.22 0.78 8.30
C HIS A 516 1.61 0.82 9.70
N GLY A 517 2.27 0.16 10.63
CA GLY A 517 1.92 0.22 12.05
C GLY A 517 2.52 1.47 12.69
N VAL A 518 1.73 2.19 13.45
CA VAL A 518 2.12 3.51 13.96
C VAL A 518 1.46 3.80 15.30
N VAL A 519 2.18 4.43 16.17
CA VAL A 519 1.65 5.08 17.37
C VAL A 519 1.69 6.59 17.20
N PRO A 520 0.85 7.38 17.89
CA PRO A 520 0.92 8.84 17.86
C PRO A 520 2.32 9.34 18.26
N ALA A 521 2.79 10.37 17.57
CA ALA A 521 4.09 10.98 17.84
C ALA A 521 3.99 12.51 17.78
N ARG A 522 4.83 13.18 18.59
CA ARG A 522 4.92 14.64 18.63
C ARG A 522 6.17 15.13 17.93
N PHE A 523 5.98 16.15 17.10
CA PHE A 523 7.03 16.81 16.34
C PHE A 523 7.05 18.31 16.69
N ARG A 524 8.23 18.86 16.97
CA ARG A 524 8.40 20.22 17.42
C ARG A 524 8.62 21.21 16.29
N GLN A 525 7.99 22.37 16.40
CA GLN A 525 8.22 23.56 15.57
C GLN A 525 8.10 23.28 14.06
N ILE A 526 7.05 22.54 13.69
CA ILE A 526 6.74 22.20 12.30
C ILE A 526 6.05 23.40 11.63
N ASN A 527 6.36 23.63 10.36
CA ASN A 527 5.75 24.68 9.55
C ASN A 527 4.30 24.31 9.20
N ILE A 528 3.35 25.09 9.69
CA ILE A 528 1.92 24.96 9.41
C ILE A 528 1.51 25.99 8.37
N LEU A 529 0.79 25.53 7.36
CA LEU A 529 0.26 26.32 6.28
C LEU A 529 -1.27 26.40 6.39
N ASN A 530 -1.83 27.52 5.92
CA ASN A 530 -3.25 27.65 5.68
C ASN A 530 -3.53 27.40 4.19
N THR A 531 -4.26 26.33 3.88
CA THR A 531 -4.50 25.89 2.50
C THR A 531 -5.49 26.80 1.73
N LYS A 532 -6.24 27.68 2.41
CA LYS A 532 -7.09 28.71 1.80
C LYS A 532 -6.37 30.02 1.50
N SER A 533 -5.25 30.26 2.16
CA SER A 533 -4.48 31.48 1.89
C SER A 533 -3.90 31.38 0.48
N GLN A 534 -4.33 32.25 -0.43
CA GLN A 534 -3.64 32.43 -1.71
C GLN A 534 -2.24 32.95 -1.41
N ILE A 535 -1.22 32.24 -1.90
CA ILE A 535 0.17 32.67 -1.87
C ILE A 535 0.32 33.88 -2.80
#